data_14bff5e9e1c193189e119dcfebcb5c16
#
_entry.id   14bff5e9e1c193189e119dcfebcb5c16
#
_cell.length_a   1.000
_cell.length_b   1.000
_cell.length_c   1.000
_cell.angle_alpha   90.00
_cell.angle_beta   90.00
_cell.angle_gamma   90.00
#
_symmetry.space_group_name_H-M   'P 1'
#
loop_
_entity.id
_entity.type
_entity.pdbx_description
1 polymer ?
#
loop_
_entity_poly.entity_id
_entity_poly.type
_entity_poly.pdbx_seq_one_letter_code
_entity_poly.pdbx_strand_id
1 'polypeptide(L)'
;ACNGLSYLSHQPGRARYSNIEMLAKYRYIGLKYLWHQHSILDQHLLYEKFPATILPFDYEAYFRNPARFEMVTTNCVTGRACYLEEKHDRGRLLAIAKASSSLPYVCPITWVDGSPMLDGGIVDSIPVMRAVSQGYAKNVVVLTRNRGYRKTEKDIRIPRIIYTRYPRLRVALSRRCQAYNEQLEMIERLEDEGRIIAIRPEAPVKVNRIDKDIQKLTALYEEGLRCAEKVVG
;
A
#
# COMPACT_ATOMS: atom_id res chain seq x y z
N ALA A 1 1.28 2.77 -2.32
CA ALA A 1 1.14 3.73 -3.44
C ALA A 1 1.45 5.17 -3.00
N CYS A 2 0.69 5.77 -2.07
CA CYS A 2 0.80 7.21 -1.75
C CYS A 2 2.20 7.68 -1.31
N ASN A 3 2.95 6.87 -0.56
CA ASN A 3 4.30 7.23 -0.13
C ASN A 3 5.29 7.24 -1.31
N GLY A 4 5.17 6.29 -2.24
CA GLY A 4 5.97 6.28 -3.47
C GLY A 4 5.66 7.48 -4.38
N LEU A 5 4.40 7.88 -4.49
CA LEU A 5 4.01 9.10 -5.20
C LEU A 5 4.66 10.33 -4.57
N SER A 6 4.63 10.45 -3.23
CA SER A 6 5.27 11.57 -2.53
C SER A 6 6.78 11.62 -2.72
N TYR A 7 7.43 10.46 -2.79
CA TYR A 7 8.86 10.37 -3.08
C TYR A 7 9.19 10.82 -4.50
N LEU A 8 8.46 10.32 -5.49
CA LEU A 8 8.70 10.63 -6.90
C LEU A 8 8.30 12.04 -7.32
N SER A 9 7.43 12.69 -6.57
CA SER A 9 7.07 14.11 -6.75
C SER A 9 8.03 15.07 -6.02
N HIS A 10 9.13 14.56 -5.45
CA HIS A 10 10.12 15.34 -4.68
C HIS A 10 9.49 16.16 -3.54
N GLN A 11 8.47 15.61 -2.87
CA GLN A 11 7.79 16.25 -1.74
C GLN A 11 8.21 15.57 -0.41
N PRO A 12 9.41 15.85 0.13
CA PRO A 12 9.88 15.26 1.37
C PRO A 12 8.94 15.62 2.53
N GLY A 13 8.74 14.67 3.44
CA GLY A 13 7.85 14.88 4.59
C GLY A 13 6.34 14.79 4.28
N ARG A 14 5.91 14.84 3.01
CA ARG A 14 4.51 14.77 2.62
C ARG A 14 3.81 13.52 3.18
N ALA A 15 4.48 12.36 3.10
CA ALA A 15 3.95 11.10 3.61
C ALA A 15 3.74 11.15 5.13
N ARG A 16 4.70 11.69 5.89
CA ARG A 16 4.58 11.91 7.33
C ARG A 16 3.40 12.85 7.63
N TYR A 17 3.38 14.01 6.99
CA TYR A 17 2.35 15.02 7.18
C TYR A 17 0.95 14.47 6.91
N SER A 18 0.77 13.73 5.82
CA SER A 18 -0.54 13.14 5.47
C SER A 18 -1.00 12.06 6.44
N ASN A 19 -0.09 11.23 6.96
CA ASN A 19 -0.44 10.08 7.79
C ASN A 19 -0.48 10.39 9.29
N ILE A 20 0.16 11.47 9.75
CA ILE A 20 0.23 11.85 11.16
C ILE A 20 -0.56 13.14 11.39
N GLU A 21 -0.09 14.28 10.87
CA GLU A 21 -0.68 15.58 11.16
C GLU A 21 -2.10 15.72 10.56
N MET A 22 -2.29 15.28 9.32
CA MET A 22 -3.61 15.32 8.68
C MET A 22 -4.58 14.34 9.34
N LEU A 23 -4.09 13.16 9.78
CA LEU A 23 -4.92 12.23 10.54
C LEU A 23 -5.39 12.84 11.86
N ALA A 24 -4.51 13.50 12.59
CA ALA A 24 -4.84 14.19 13.83
C ALA A 24 -5.91 15.29 13.59
N LYS A 25 -5.73 16.09 12.56
CA LYS A 25 -6.58 17.24 12.25
C LYS A 25 -7.95 16.83 11.68
N TYR A 26 -7.97 15.95 10.69
CA TYR A 26 -9.21 15.64 9.93
C TYR A 26 -9.90 14.35 10.34
N ARG A 27 -9.22 13.50 11.13
CA ARG A 27 -9.79 12.23 11.62
C ARG A 27 -10.46 11.43 10.50
N TYR A 28 -9.80 11.30 9.35
CA TYR A 28 -10.32 10.71 8.12
C TYR A 28 -10.49 9.18 8.17
N ILE A 29 -10.31 8.54 9.33
CA ILE A 29 -10.58 7.13 9.57
C ILE A 29 -11.75 7.01 10.54
N GLY A 30 -12.83 6.32 10.16
CA GLY A 30 -13.97 6.12 11.05
C GLY A 30 -15.16 5.45 10.40
N LEU A 31 -16.00 4.83 11.22
CA LEU A 31 -17.22 4.15 10.78
C LEU A 31 -18.25 5.11 10.17
N LYS A 32 -18.21 6.40 10.51
CA LYS A 32 -19.12 7.43 9.98
C LYS A 32 -19.10 7.51 8.45
N TYR A 33 -17.99 7.16 7.81
CA TYR A 33 -17.84 7.22 6.34
C TYR A 33 -18.47 6.01 5.63
N LEU A 34 -18.85 4.94 6.35
CA LEU A 34 -19.52 3.78 5.76
C LEU A 34 -20.87 4.13 5.15
N TRP A 35 -21.61 5.06 5.78
CA TRP A 35 -22.96 5.44 5.33
C TRP A 35 -22.96 6.19 4.00
N HIS A 36 -21.95 7.04 3.75
CA HIS A 36 -21.93 7.92 2.57
C HIS A 36 -20.91 7.49 1.52
N GLN A 37 -19.85 6.80 1.92
CA GLN A 37 -18.73 6.45 1.02
C GLN A 37 -18.48 4.94 0.93
N HIS A 38 -19.25 4.13 1.64
CA HIS A 38 -19.04 2.67 1.74
C HIS A 38 -17.59 2.31 2.11
N SER A 39 -16.94 3.15 2.91
CA SER A 39 -15.54 3.07 3.28
C SER A 39 -15.36 3.48 4.73
N ILE A 40 -14.37 2.90 5.42
CA ILE A 40 -13.93 3.41 6.74
C ILE A 40 -12.97 4.61 6.61
N LEU A 41 -12.54 4.93 5.39
CA LEU A 41 -11.69 6.08 5.08
C LEU A 41 -12.52 7.16 4.38
N ASP A 42 -12.27 8.42 4.69
CA ASP A 42 -12.81 9.55 3.92
C ASP A 42 -12.10 9.62 2.56
N GLN A 43 -12.63 8.90 1.58
CA GLN A 43 -12.02 8.80 0.26
C GLN A 43 -12.05 10.12 -0.52
N HIS A 44 -13.13 10.91 -0.35
CA HIS A 44 -13.24 12.23 -0.95
C HIS A 44 -12.14 13.15 -0.43
N LEU A 45 -11.94 13.16 0.89
CA LEU A 45 -10.86 13.96 1.49
C LEU A 45 -9.48 13.52 1.01
N LEU A 46 -9.21 12.20 1.03
CA LEU A 46 -7.89 11.64 0.74
C LEU A 46 -7.47 11.74 -0.73
N TYR A 47 -8.42 11.50 -1.67
CA TYR A 47 -8.09 11.40 -3.10
C TYR A 47 -8.53 12.60 -3.93
N GLU A 48 -9.35 13.50 -3.37
CA GLU A 48 -9.78 14.71 -4.07
C GLU A 48 -9.27 15.97 -3.37
N LYS A 49 -9.66 16.21 -2.11
CA LYS A 49 -9.31 17.46 -1.41
C LYS A 49 -7.83 17.55 -1.02
N PHE A 50 -7.23 16.47 -0.50
CA PHE A 50 -5.81 16.51 -0.14
C PHE A 50 -4.93 16.85 -1.33
N PRO A 51 -4.95 16.09 -2.44
CA PRO A 51 -4.05 16.36 -3.55
C PRO A 51 -4.38 17.64 -4.32
N ALA A 52 -5.61 18.16 -4.22
CA ALA A 52 -6.02 19.36 -4.94
C ALA A 52 -5.74 20.65 -4.15
N THR A 53 -6.04 20.68 -2.84
CA THR A 53 -6.10 21.96 -2.09
C THR A 53 -5.42 21.95 -0.74
N ILE A 54 -5.59 20.89 0.06
CA ILE A 54 -5.14 20.89 1.47
C ILE A 54 -3.65 20.57 1.56
N LEU A 55 -3.22 19.59 0.78
CA LEU A 55 -1.84 19.15 0.68
C LEU A 55 -1.53 18.91 -0.80
N PRO A 56 -1.41 19.98 -1.60
CA PRO A 56 -1.30 19.88 -3.06
C PRO A 56 -0.22 18.88 -3.49
N PHE A 57 -0.59 18.04 -4.46
CA PHE A 57 0.35 17.09 -5.03
C PHE A 57 0.99 17.69 -6.27
N ASP A 58 2.32 17.62 -6.33
CA ASP A 58 3.06 18.10 -7.49
C ASP A 58 3.03 17.08 -8.63
N TYR A 59 1.97 17.18 -9.43
CA TYR A 59 1.79 16.32 -10.62
C TYR A 59 2.88 16.55 -11.65
N GLU A 60 3.34 17.78 -11.80
CA GLU A 60 4.34 18.13 -12.82
C GLU A 60 5.68 17.48 -12.48
N ALA A 61 6.16 17.63 -11.23
CA ALA A 61 7.37 16.96 -10.77
C ALA A 61 7.26 15.42 -10.89
N TYR A 62 6.11 14.86 -10.54
CA TYR A 62 5.88 13.42 -10.67
C TYR A 62 5.93 12.94 -12.14
N PHE A 63 5.25 13.65 -13.06
CA PHE A 63 5.18 13.26 -14.46
C PHE A 63 6.52 13.43 -15.18
N ARG A 64 7.34 14.41 -14.79
CA ARG A 64 8.69 14.62 -15.32
C ARG A 64 9.73 13.62 -14.77
N ASN A 65 9.43 12.97 -13.64
CA ASN A 65 10.37 12.03 -13.03
C ASN A 65 10.56 10.81 -13.95
N PRO A 66 11.80 10.48 -14.37
CA PRO A 66 12.06 9.37 -15.30
C PRO A 66 11.91 7.99 -14.66
N ALA A 67 11.85 7.90 -13.34
CA ALA A 67 11.74 6.61 -12.66
C ALA A 67 10.37 5.95 -12.94
N ARG A 68 10.39 4.67 -13.21
CA ARG A 68 9.17 3.86 -13.32
C ARG A 68 8.53 3.68 -11.95
N PHE A 69 7.23 3.73 -11.92
CA PHE A 69 6.47 3.51 -10.70
C PHE A 69 5.23 2.65 -10.94
N GLU A 70 5.36 1.37 -10.63
CA GLU A 70 4.25 0.42 -10.71
C GLU A 70 3.51 0.37 -9.37
N MET A 71 2.21 0.63 -9.41
CA MET A 71 1.29 0.45 -8.29
C MET A 71 0.57 -0.88 -8.43
N VAL A 72 0.68 -1.73 -7.42
CA VAL A 72 0.05 -3.05 -7.46
C VAL A 72 -1.41 -2.95 -7.09
N THR A 73 -2.27 -3.56 -7.89
CA THR A 73 -3.69 -3.75 -7.64
C THR A 73 -4.08 -5.21 -7.82
N THR A 74 -5.20 -5.61 -7.26
CA THR A 74 -5.79 -6.93 -7.49
C THR A 74 -7.01 -6.79 -8.40
N ASN A 75 -6.98 -7.38 -9.58
CA ASN A 75 -8.14 -7.45 -10.45
C ASN A 75 -9.18 -8.41 -9.87
N CYS A 76 -10.37 -7.90 -9.57
CA CYS A 76 -11.41 -8.68 -8.91
C CYS A 76 -11.94 -9.83 -9.77
N VAL A 77 -11.97 -9.69 -11.09
CA VAL A 77 -12.48 -10.72 -12.01
C VAL A 77 -11.51 -11.89 -12.12
N THR A 78 -10.20 -11.60 -12.25
CA THR A 78 -9.18 -12.62 -12.45
C THR A 78 -8.57 -13.14 -11.15
N GLY A 79 -8.68 -12.37 -10.05
CA GLY A 79 -7.99 -12.65 -8.78
C GLY A 79 -6.47 -12.55 -8.86
N ARG A 80 -5.93 -11.86 -9.87
CA ARG A 80 -4.48 -11.72 -10.12
C ARG A 80 -4.00 -10.31 -9.88
N ALA A 81 -2.70 -10.14 -9.62
CA ALA A 81 -2.05 -8.85 -9.55
C ALA A 81 -2.05 -8.15 -10.91
N CYS A 82 -2.27 -6.83 -10.88
CA CYS A 82 -2.00 -5.91 -11.97
C CYS A 82 -1.00 -4.87 -11.48
N TYR A 83 0.01 -4.62 -12.29
CA TYR A 83 1.06 -3.63 -12.03
C TYR A 83 0.81 -2.45 -12.95
N LEU A 84 0.26 -1.37 -12.39
CA LEU A 84 -0.23 -0.23 -13.15
C LEU A 84 0.69 0.97 -12.97
N GLU A 85 1.02 1.59 -14.06
CA GLU A 85 1.83 2.82 -14.13
C GLU A 85 1.03 3.92 -14.83
N GLU A 86 1.22 5.17 -14.41
CA GLU A 86 0.63 6.35 -15.06
C GLU A 86 1.59 7.53 -14.98
N LYS A 87 1.83 8.19 -16.11
CA LYS A 87 2.78 9.32 -16.23
C LYS A 87 2.19 10.54 -16.96
N HIS A 88 0.89 10.52 -17.29
CA HIS A 88 0.30 11.56 -18.12
C HIS A 88 -1.07 12.04 -17.63
N ASP A 89 -1.91 11.14 -17.14
CA ASP A 89 -3.29 11.46 -16.74
C ASP A 89 -3.45 11.49 -15.22
N ARG A 90 -3.85 12.65 -14.69
CA ARG A 90 -4.07 12.86 -13.24
C ARG A 90 -5.22 12.02 -12.72
N GLY A 91 -6.31 11.93 -13.48
CA GLY A 91 -7.50 11.19 -13.06
C GLY A 91 -7.20 9.70 -12.96
N ARG A 92 -6.54 9.14 -13.96
CA ARG A 92 -6.11 7.75 -13.98
C ARG A 92 -5.09 7.45 -12.88
N LEU A 93 -4.11 8.35 -12.63
CA LEU A 93 -3.14 8.22 -11.54
C LEU A 93 -3.85 8.10 -10.18
N LEU A 94 -4.80 8.99 -9.91
CA LEU A 94 -5.58 8.97 -8.68
C LEU A 94 -6.46 7.71 -8.56
N ALA A 95 -7.06 7.26 -9.66
CA ALA A 95 -7.85 6.03 -9.70
C ALA A 95 -6.97 4.80 -9.37
N ILE A 96 -5.76 4.71 -9.93
CA ILE A 96 -4.81 3.63 -9.63
C ILE A 96 -4.36 3.69 -8.15
N ALA A 97 -3.99 4.88 -7.65
CA ALA A 97 -3.58 5.05 -6.25
C ALA A 97 -4.70 4.66 -5.28
N LYS A 98 -5.94 5.06 -5.58
CA LYS A 98 -7.14 4.68 -4.83
C LYS A 98 -7.36 3.17 -4.88
N ALA A 99 -7.30 2.54 -6.05
CA ALA A 99 -7.45 1.10 -6.21
C ALA A 99 -6.38 0.32 -5.42
N SER A 100 -5.11 0.72 -5.54
CA SER A 100 -3.97 0.11 -4.82
C SER A 100 -4.06 0.24 -3.29
N SER A 101 -4.92 1.12 -2.80
CA SER A 101 -5.16 1.35 -1.36
C SER A 101 -6.57 0.92 -0.91
N SER A 102 -7.39 0.36 -1.81
CA SER A 102 -8.76 -0.07 -1.51
C SER A 102 -8.76 -1.41 -0.78
N LEU A 103 -8.75 -1.33 0.56
CA LEU A 103 -8.75 -2.51 1.42
C LEU A 103 -10.05 -3.31 1.26
N PRO A 104 -9.98 -4.64 1.15
CA PRO A 104 -11.17 -5.48 1.08
C PRO A 104 -12.03 -5.33 2.34
N TYR A 105 -13.34 -5.43 2.18
CA TYR A 105 -14.40 -5.31 3.20
C TYR A 105 -14.65 -3.91 3.75
N VAL A 106 -13.66 -3.02 3.70
CA VAL A 106 -13.71 -1.71 4.36
C VAL A 106 -13.62 -0.54 3.38
N CYS A 107 -13.32 -0.82 2.12
CA CYS A 107 -13.36 0.15 1.02
C CYS A 107 -14.14 -0.43 -0.16
N PRO A 108 -14.76 0.41 -0.99
CA PRO A 108 -15.42 -0.03 -2.21
C PRO A 108 -14.40 -0.52 -3.25
N ILE A 109 -14.88 -1.35 -4.18
CA ILE A 109 -14.13 -1.69 -5.38
C ILE A 109 -13.94 -0.42 -6.20
N THR A 110 -12.72 -0.16 -6.64
CA THR A 110 -12.37 0.98 -7.49
C THR A 110 -12.20 0.50 -8.93
N TRP A 111 -12.78 1.23 -9.87
CA TRP A 111 -12.69 0.91 -11.29
C TRP A 111 -11.50 1.65 -11.91
N VAL A 112 -10.66 0.90 -12.62
CA VAL A 112 -9.53 1.41 -13.39
C VAL A 112 -9.59 0.77 -14.79
N ASP A 113 -9.63 1.58 -15.82
CA ASP A 113 -9.70 1.14 -17.23
C ASP A 113 -10.83 0.10 -17.47
N GLY A 114 -12.01 0.35 -16.91
CA GLY A 114 -13.15 -0.55 -17.01
C GLY A 114 -13.04 -1.88 -16.22
N SER A 115 -12.00 -2.05 -15.41
CA SER A 115 -11.78 -3.23 -14.60
C SER A 115 -11.98 -2.96 -13.10
N PRO A 116 -12.67 -3.84 -12.37
CA PRO A 116 -12.85 -3.71 -10.92
C PRO A 116 -11.57 -4.12 -10.19
N MET A 117 -11.03 -3.22 -9.36
CA MET A 117 -9.75 -3.38 -8.67
C MET A 117 -9.90 -3.19 -7.15
N LEU A 118 -9.05 -3.89 -6.41
CA LEU A 118 -8.80 -3.74 -4.98
C LEU A 118 -7.30 -3.67 -4.69
N ASP A 119 -6.94 -3.47 -3.42
CA ASP A 119 -5.57 -3.40 -2.89
C ASP A 119 -4.71 -4.57 -3.41
N GLY A 120 -3.52 -4.24 -3.91
CA GLY A 120 -2.56 -5.22 -4.40
C GLY A 120 -2.05 -6.18 -3.33
N GLY A 121 -2.06 -5.76 -2.06
CA GLY A 121 -1.68 -6.60 -0.92
C GLY A 121 -2.64 -7.77 -0.63
N ILE A 122 -3.61 -8.04 -1.51
CA ILE A 122 -4.39 -9.29 -1.50
C ILE A 122 -3.56 -10.42 -2.10
N VAL A 123 -2.88 -10.16 -3.22
CA VAL A 123 -2.17 -11.20 -4.02
C VAL A 123 -0.67 -10.98 -4.08
N ASP A 124 -0.20 -9.73 -4.13
CA ASP A 124 1.22 -9.39 -4.17
C ASP A 124 1.50 -8.19 -3.28
N SER A 125 1.73 -8.49 -2.00
CA SER A 125 1.94 -7.48 -0.96
C SER A 125 3.32 -6.83 -1.02
N ILE A 126 4.34 -7.57 -1.52
CA ILE A 126 5.74 -7.14 -1.56
C ILE A 126 6.32 -7.60 -2.90
N PRO A 127 6.17 -6.78 -3.97
CA PRO A 127 6.38 -7.21 -5.36
C PRO A 127 7.85 -7.30 -5.77
N VAL A 128 8.73 -7.86 -4.91
CA VAL A 128 10.16 -7.99 -5.20
C VAL A 128 10.42 -8.89 -6.41
N MET A 129 9.64 -9.98 -6.56
CA MET A 129 9.78 -10.88 -7.70
C MET A 129 9.37 -10.23 -9.03
N ARG A 130 8.45 -9.24 -8.98
CA ARG A 130 8.14 -8.40 -10.15
C ARG A 130 9.37 -7.63 -10.60
N ALA A 131 10.08 -6.98 -9.68
CA ALA A 131 11.32 -6.25 -9.98
C ALA A 131 12.41 -7.19 -10.53
N VAL A 132 12.63 -8.34 -9.90
CA VAL A 132 13.59 -9.35 -10.37
C VAL A 132 13.24 -9.84 -11.79
N SER A 133 11.98 -10.11 -12.06
CA SER A 133 11.53 -10.57 -13.40
C SER A 133 11.67 -9.50 -14.49
N GLN A 134 11.75 -8.22 -14.12
CA GLN A 134 12.04 -7.10 -15.01
C GLN A 134 13.53 -6.83 -15.21
N GLY A 135 14.41 -7.65 -14.63
CA GLY A 135 15.87 -7.55 -14.79
C GLY A 135 16.57 -6.66 -13.78
N TYR A 136 15.88 -6.17 -12.74
CA TYR A 136 16.54 -5.42 -11.68
C TYR A 136 17.35 -6.36 -10.79
N ALA A 137 18.67 -6.32 -10.95
CA ALA A 137 19.61 -7.20 -10.22
C ALA A 137 19.78 -6.80 -8.74
N LYS A 138 19.66 -5.50 -8.44
CA LYS A 138 19.79 -4.96 -7.07
C LYS A 138 18.46 -4.35 -6.64
N ASN A 139 17.97 -4.79 -5.50
CA ASN A 139 16.68 -4.34 -4.98
C ASN A 139 16.81 -3.90 -3.52
N VAL A 140 16.20 -2.77 -3.18
CA VAL A 140 15.97 -2.34 -1.80
C VAL A 140 14.51 -2.60 -1.46
N VAL A 141 14.25 -3.36 -0.40
CA VAL A 141 12.91 -3.73 0.02
C VAL A 141 12.61 -3.08 1.37
N VAL A 142 11.64 -2.15 1.37
CA VAL A 142 11.19 -1.50 2.62
C VAL A 142 10.00 -2.27 3.18
N LEU A 143 10.18 -2.84 4.36
CA LEU A 143 9.20 -3.68 5.04
C LEU A 143 8.59 -2.96 6.24
N THR A 144 7.33 -3.25 6.52
CA THR A 144 6.60 -2.70 7.67
C THR A 144 6.52 -3.65 8.86
N ARG A 145 7.27 -4.76 8.81
CA ARG A 145 7.34 -5.79 9.86
C ARG A 145 8.78 -6.23 10.06
N ASN A 146 9.12 -6.59 11.29
CA ASN A 146 10.43 -7.12 11.66
C ASN A 146 10.72 -8.48 11.02
N ARG A 147 11.98 -8.89 10.98
CA ARG A 147 12.38 -10.21 10.50
C ARG A 147 11.72 -11.31 11.34
N GLY A 148 11.36 -12.41 10.70
CA GLY A 148 10.69 -13.55 11.35
C GLY A 148 9.18 -13.33 11.59
N TYR A 149 8.62 -12.15 11.29
CA TYR A 149 7.17 -11.96 11.37
C TYR A 149 6.45 -12.89 10.39
N ARG A 150 5.38 -13.53 10.88
CA ARG A 150 4.44 -14.27 10.02
C ARG A 150 3.01 -13.86 10.37
N LYS A 151 2.19 -13.72 9.35
CA LYS A 151 0.75 -13.57 9.55
C LYS A 151 0.18 -14.88 10.04
N THR A 152 -0.51 -14.83 11.16
CA THR A 152 -1.36 -15.95 11.59
C THR A 152 -2.73 -15.80 10.94
N GLU A 153 -3.26 -16.88 10.39
CA GLU A 153 -4.65 -16.96 9.98
C GLU A 153 -5.52 -16.91 11.23
N LYS A 154 -5.96 -15.72 11.58
CA LYS A 154 -7.26 -15.62 12.25
C LYS A 154 -8.25 -15.79 11.10
N ASP A 155 -9.00 -16.90 11.12
CA ASP A 155 -9.99 -17.28 10.11
C ASP A 155 -10.81 -16.09 9.66
N ILE A 156 -10.37 -15.37 8.65
CA ILE A 156 -11.20 -14.38 7.97
C ILE A 156 -12.10 -15.21 7.06
N ARG A 157 -13.13 -15.81 7.66
CA ARG A 157 -14.20 -16.44 6.89
C ARG A 157 -14.85 -15.35 6.06
N ILE A 158 -14.59 -15.39 4.76
CA ILE A 158 -15.22 -14.48 3.82
C ILE A 158 -16.71 -14.80 3.82
N PRO A 159 -17.60 -13.90 4.28
CA PRO A 159 -19.02 -14.15 4.24
C PRO A 159 -19.47 -14.53 2.83
N ARG A 160 -20.35 -15.53 2.71
CA ARG A 160 -20.77 -16.05 1.40
C ARG A 160 -21.38 -14.98 0.50
N ILE A 161 -21.98 -13.96 1.09
CA ILE A 161 -22.66 -12.86 0.38
C ILE A 161 -21.70 -11.78 -0.13
N ILE A 162 -20.44 -11.75 0.36
CA ILE A 162 -19.47 -10.73 -0.05
C ILE A 162 -18.67 -11.23 -1.25
N TYR A 163 -18.53 -10.38 -2.27
CA TYR A 163 -17.79 -10.66 -3.53
C TYR A 163 -18.31 -11.90 -4.29
N THR A 164 -19.61 -12.20 -4.23
CA THR A 164 -20.21 -13.34 -4.93
C THR A 164 -20.00 -13.31 -6.44
N ARG A 165 -19.97 -12.10 -7.02
CA ARG A 165 -19.68 -11.88 -8.45
C ARG A 165 -18.20 -12.10 -8.83
N TYR A 166 -17.32 -12.27 -7.83
CA TYR A 166 -15.87 -12.37 -8.03
C TYR A 166 -15.30 -13.61 -7.34
N PRO A 167 -15.58 -14.81 -7.83
CA PRO A 167 -15.17 -16.06 -7.17
C PRO A 167 -13.64 -16.20 -7.09
N ARG A 168 -12.91 -15.73 -8.10
CA ARG A 168 -11.44 -15.78 -8.11
C ARG A 168 -10.83 -14.81 -7.08
N LEU A 169 -11.42 -13.64 -6.88
CA LEU A 169 -11.05 -12.74 -5.79
C LEU A 169 -11.24 -13.42 -4.42
N ARG A 170 -12.34 -14.15 -4.23
CA ARG A 170 -12.58 -14.87 -2.97
C ARG A 170 -11.49 -15.91 -2.70
N VAL A 171 -11.05 -16.65 -3.72
CA VAL A 171 -9.91 -17.58 -3.60
C VAL A 171 -8.61 -16.82 -3.27
N ALA A 172 -8.34 -15.70 -3.92
CA ALA A 172 -7.17 -14.88 -3.61
C ALA A 172 -7.18 -14.38 -2.15
N LEU A 173 -8.35 -13.92 -1.68
CA LEU A 173 -8.52 -13.47 -0.29
C LEU A 173 -8.29 -14.59 0.73
N SER A 174 -8.75 -15.81 0.46
CA SER A 174 -8.53 -16.96 1.35
C SER A 174 -7.05 -17.38 1.43
N ARG A 175 -6.27 -17.16 0.38
CA ARG A 175 -4.84 -17.49 0.31
C ARG A 175 -3.93 -16.34 0.75
N ARG A 176 -4.48 -15.18 1.06
CA ARG A 176 -3.72 -13.95 1.30
C ARG A 176 -2.65 -14.08 2.39
N CYS A 177 -2.95 -14.76 3.49
CA CYS A 177 -1.99 -14.93 4.60
C CYS A 177 -0.84 -15.83 4.19
N GLN A 178 -1.13 -16.94 3.54
CA GLN A 178 -0.14 -17.86 3.01
C GLN A 178 0.77 -17.15 1.98
N ALA A 179 0.20 -16.51 0.96
CA ALA A 179 0.96 -15.79 -0.06
C ALA A 179 1.88 -14.71 0.54
N TYR A 180 1.41 -13.98 1.56
CA TYR A 180 2.22 -12.99 2.25
C TYR A 180 3.41 -13.63 2.99
N ASN A 181 3.19 -14.76 3.67
CA ASN A 181 4.25 -15.45 4.40
C ASN A 181 5.30 -16.06 3.45
N GLU A 182 4.87 -16.63 2.33
CA GLU A 182 5.75 -17.13 1.27
C GLU A 182 6.62 -15.99 0.68
N GLN A 183 6.05 -14.78 0.50
CA GLN A 183 6.82 -13.61 0.08
C GLN A 183 7.87 -13.21 1.12
N LEU A 184 7.54 -13.22 2.41
CA LEU A 184 8.50 -12.92 3.47
C LEU A 184 9.64 -13.93 3.52
N GLU A 185 9.35 -15.22 3.37
CA GLU A 185 10.37 -16.27 3.31
C GLU A 185 11.30 -16.10 2.11
N MET A 186 10.74 -15.76 0.96
CA MET A 186 11.52 -15.45 -0.23
C MET A 186 12.44 -14.25 -0.01
N ILE A 187 11.93 -13.17 0.61
CA ILE A 187 12.70 -11.96 0.91
C ILE A 187 13.83 -12.26 1.88
N GLU A 188 13.55 -13.00 2.96
CA GLU A 188 14.58 -13.39 3.94
C GLU A 188 15.69 -14.21 3.29
N ARG A 189 15.34 -15.12 2.39
CA ARG A 189 16.33 -15.89 1.62
C ARG A 189 17.15 -15.02 0.67
N LEU A 190 16.51 -14.12 -0.09
CA LEU A 190 17.23 -13.22 -0.99
C LEU A 190 18.15 -12.25 -0.25
N GLU A 191 17.78 -11.86 0.96
CA GLU A 191 18.61 -11.04 1.85
C GLU A 191 19.84 -11.82 2.34
N ASP A 192 19.64 -13.07 2.80
CA ASP A 192 20.73 -13.96 3.23
C ASP A 192 21.71 -14.29 2.09
N GLU A 193 21.21 -14.35 0.85
CA GLU A 193 22.01 -14.49 -0.37
C GLU A 193 22.71 -13.19 -0.81
N GLY A 194 22.50 -12.06 -0.12
CA GLY A 194 23.04 -10.75 -0.47
C GLY A 194 22.48 -10.14 -1.76
N ARG A 195 21.35 -10.63 -2.24
CA ARG A 195 20.69 -10.19 -3.50
C ARG A 195 19.77 -9.01 -3.33
N ILE A 196 19.34 -8.73 -2.11
CA ILE A 196 18.52 -7.58 -1.75
C ILE A 196 19.04 -6.93 -0.48
N ILE A 197 18.67 -5.66 -0.29
CA ILE A 197 18.82 -4.94 0.96
C ILE A 197 17.44 -4.76 1.55
N ALA A 198 17.24 -5.20 2.79
CA ALA A 198 15.96 -5.04 3.48
C ALA A 198 16.05 -3.95 4.57
N ILE A 199 15.19 -2.94 4.45
CA ILE A 199 14.98 -1.91 5.48
C ILE A 199 13.71 -2.28 6.23
N ARG A 200 13.79 -2.56 7.53
CA ARG A 200 12.67 -3.03 8.33
C ARG A 200 12.77 -2.65 9.81
N PRO A 201 11.67 -2.60 10.55
CA PRO A 201 11.70 -2.45 12.00
C PRO A 201 12.50 -3.57 12.66
N GLU A 202 13.26 -3.22 13.70
CA GLU A 202 14.07 -4.18 14.48
C GLU A 202 13.20 -4.99 15.44
N ALA A 203 12.13 -4.39 15.95
CA ALA A 203 11.21 -5.00 16.90
C ALA A 203 9.77 -5.15 16.34
N PRO A 204 8.92 -5.99 16.95
CA PRO A 204 7.54 -6.15 16.54
C PRO A 204 6.76 -4.83 16.59
N VAL A 205 6.16 -4.44 15.47
CA VAL A 205 5.40 -3.20 15.33
C VAL A 205 4.06 -3.30 16.07
N LYS A 206 3.82 -2.36 16.98
CA LYS A 206 2.61 -2.27 17.82
C LYS A 206 1.48 -1.45 17.18
N VAL A 207 1.67 -0.96 15.96
CA VAL A 207 0.71 -0.12 15.23
C VAL A 207 -0.14 -0.97 14.29
N ASN A 208 -1.45 -0.73 14.28
CA ASN A 208 -2.42 -1.36 13.39
C ASN A 208 -2.66 -0.50 12.14
N ARG A 209 -3.26 -1.11 11.08
CA ARG A 209 -3.57 -0.42 9.81
C ARG A 209 -4.53 0.77 9.94
N ILE A 210 -5.36 0.78 10.96
CA ILE A 210 -6.36 1.81 11.24
C ILE A 210 -6.09 2.52 12.57
N ASP A 211 -4.86 2.44 13.06
CA ASP A 211 -4.44 3.09 14.29
C ASP A 211 -4.54 4.62 14.14
N LYS A 212 -4.97 5.28 15.21
CA LYS A 212 -5.17 6.72 15.27
C LYS A 212 -4.33 7.38 16.37
N ASP A 213 -3.53 6.59 17.07
CA ASP A 213 -2.64 7.06 18.11
C ASP A 213 -1.44 7.76 17.47
N ILE A 214 -1.45 9.08 17.53
CA ILE A 214 -0.44 9.93 16.89
C ILE A 214 0.94 9.69 17.47
N GLN A 215 1.04 9.42 18.78
CA GLN A 215 2.33 9.17 19.44
C GLN A 215 2.95 7.86 18.92
N LYS A 216 2.14 6.79 18.80
CA LYS A 216 2.60 5.52 18.22
C LYS A 216 2.99 5.65 16.75
N LEU A 217 2.21 6.40 15.97
CA LEU A 217 2.50 6.63 14.55
C LEU A 217 3.80 7.43 14.38
N THR A 218 4.02 8.45 15.20
CA THR A 218 5.26 9.25 15.20
C THR A 218 6.46 8.39 15.59
N ALA A 219 6.36 7.60 16.66
CA ALA A 219 7.43 6.70 17.08
C ALA A 219 7.81 5.68 16.00
N LEU A 220 6.80 5.13 15.30
CA LEU A 220 7.03 4.21 14.18
C LEU A 220 7.71 4.90 12.98
N TYR A 221 7.34 6.15 12.70
CA TYR A 221 7.99 6.94 11.66
C TYR A 221 9.48 7.18 11.98
N GLU A 222 9.79 7.59 13.20
CA GLU A 222 11.17 7.83 13.66
C GLU A 222 12.00 6.54 13.67
N GLU A 223 11.40 5.41 14.07
CA GLU A 223 12.06 4.10 13.96
C GLU A 223 12.39 3.79 12.50
N GLY A 224 11.45 4.04 11.57
CA GLY A 224 11.67 3.83 10.14
C GLY A 224 12.84 4.65 9.58
N LEU A 225 13.00 5.91 10.01
CA LEU A 225 14.13 6.75 9.64
C LEU A 225 15.45 6.15 10.16
N ARG A 226 15.53 5.80 11.44
CA ARG A 226 16.73 5.17 12.01
C ARG A 226 17.12 3.87 11.32
N CYS A 227 16.12 3.05 10.96
CA CYS A 227 16.39 1.81 10.21
C CYS A 227 16.93 2.08 8.80
N ALA A 228 16.46 3.14 8.15
CA ALA A 228 16.96 3.53 6.82
C ALA A 228 18.39 4.09 6.91
N GLU A 229 18.68 4.98 7.87
CA GLU A 229 20.02 5.55 8.10
C GLU A 229 21.08 4.47 8.34
N LYS A 230 20.78 3.43 9.11
CA LYS A 230 21.70 2.30 9.36
C LYS A 230 22.08 1.52 8.10
N VAL A 231 21.24 1.57 7.07
CA VAL A 231 21.42 0.77 5.84
C VAL A 231 22.07 1.59 4.73
N VAL A 232 21.84 2.90 4.72
CA VAL A 232 22.27 3.81 3.65
C VAL A 232 23.52 4.63 4.07
N GLY A 233 23.72 4.82 5.37
CA GLY A 233 24.92 5.47 5.94
C GLY A 233 26.08 4.53 6.05
#